data_0be5e09c4cded537e2ccceaf903de5c9
#
_entry.id   0be5e09c4cded537e2ccceaf903de5c9
#
_cell.length_a   1.000
_cell.length_b   1.000
_cell.length_c   1.000
_cell.angle_alpha   90.00
_cell.angle_beta   90.00
_cell.angle_gamma   90.00
#
_symmetry.space_group_name_H-M   'P 1'
#
loop_
_entity.id
_entity.type
_entity.pdbx_description
1 polymer ?
#
loop_
_entity_poly.entity_id
_entity_poly.type
_entity_poly.pdbx_seq_one_letter_code
_entity_poly.pdbx_strand_id
1 'polypeptide(L)'
;MKYGFIKVASATPKIRVADCKTNTINIIEQIKEAHKNGASLVVFPELCVTGYTCSDLFYQRVLLNAAEKSVEKILKETADLDIISIAGVPVAIESALYNCAAVIYKGDILGIVPKVNIPNYSEFYEVRHYTSGKNLYDEISYAGVETIISDNLVFCCDKMRDFIFGVEVCEDLWVAASPSVEHAKHGATIICNPSTSDDVIGKTQYRRDLVKMQSGKLCCAYIYSDSGFGESTTDMVFSGQNIISENASLLAESKRFTTGIIYADIDVRKLSAERRKINTFTKSDDNNFTSVYFDMPLKHTELTREFSQTPFIPSNKSDLDARCEEIITMQATGLATRLAHTGIQNAVLGLSGGLDSTLALIVCVHAFDMLGIDRKNIHTVTMPCFGTTKRTKSNAQLLAEA
;
A
#
# COMPACT_ATOMS: atom_id res chain seq x y z
N MET A 1 -14.45 -11.01 2.41
CA MET A 1 -13.87 -11.12 3.78
C MET A 1 -13.65 -12.55 4.28
N LYS A 2 -14.41 -13.55 3.83
CA LYS A 2 -14.36 -14.92 4.37
C LYS A 2 -12.93 -15.53 4.44
N TYR A 3 -12.07 -15.23 3.49
CA TYR A 3 -10.69 -15.77 3.44
C TYR A 3 -9.61 -14.77 3.84
N GLY A 4 -9.98 -13.63 4.40
CA GLY A 4 -9.03 -12.57 4.76
C GLY A 4 -8.87 -11.48 3.71
N PHE A 5 -9.68 -11.51 2.64
CA PHE A 5 -9.67 -10.47 1.62
C PHE A 5 -10.68 -9.38 1.92
N ILE A 6 -10.25 -8.14 1.75
CA ILE A 6 -11.06 -6.94 1.85
C ILE A 6 -10.92 -6.17 0.56
N LYS A 7 -12.06 -5.89 -0.11
CA LYS A 7 -12.05 -5.00 -1.26
C LYS A 7 -12.05 -3.55 -0.77
N VAL A 8 -11.07 -2.82 -1.25
CA VAL A 8 -10.89 -1.39 -0.95
C VAL A 8 -10.98 -0.56 -2.22
N ALA A 9 -11.27 0.72 -2.06
CA ALA A 9 -11.35 1.67 -3.15
C ALA A 9 -10.56 2.95 -2.83
N SER A 10 -9.98 3.56 -3.86
CA SER A 10 -9.44 4.91 -3.84
C SER A 10 -10.13 5.72 -4.93
N ALA A 11 -10.66 6.87 -4.56
CA ALA A 11 -11.60 7.63 -5.38
C ALA A 11 -11.15 9.08 -5.56
N THR A 12 -11.21 9.58 -6.79
CA THR A 12 -11.04 11.01 -7.10
C THR A 12 -12.35 11.57 -7.64
N PRO A 13 -13.16 12.27 -6.83
CA PRO A 13 -14.36 12.92 -7.29
C PRO A 13 -14.00 14.15 -8.13
N LYS A 14 -14.89 14.52 -9.05
CA LYS A 14 -14.84 15.85 -9.65
C LYS A 14 -15.27 16.85 -8.61
N ILE A 15 -14.42 17.81 -8.29
CA ILE A 15 -14.73 18.85 -7.31
C ILE A 15 -14.89 20.23 -7.94
N ARG A 16 -15.41 21.18 -7.14
CA ARG A 16 -15.43 22.60 -7.40
C ARG A 16 -14.98 23.31 -6.13
N VAL A 17 -13.98 24.15 -6.25
CA VAL A 17 -13.42 24.90 -5.11
C VAL A 17 -14.52 25.68 -4.39
N ALA A 18 -14.63 25.52 -3.06
CA ALA A 18 -15.60 26.13 -2.15
C ALA A 18 -17.09 25.76 -2.41
N ASP A 19 -17.39 24.88 -3.36
CA ASP A 19 -18.76 24.39 -3.61
C ASP A 19 -19.01 23.07 -2.87
N CYS A 20 -19.07 23.14 -1.54
CA CYS A 20 -19.30 21.97 -0.69
C CYS A 20 -20.53 21.18 -1.09
N LYS A 21 -21.60 21.82 -1.58
CA LYS A 21 -22.84 21.16 -1.97
C LYS A 21 -22.62 20.23 -3.17
N THR A 22 -21.98 20.70 -4.23
CA THR A 22 -21.69 19.89 -5.41
C THR A 22 -20.68 18.79 -5.08
N ASN A 23 -19.62 19.11 -4.32
CA ASN A 23 -18.60 18.14 -3.93
C ASN A 23 -19.21 17.00 -3.13
N THR A 24 -20.10 17.31 -2.18
CA THR A 24 -20.82 16.31 -1.37
C THR A 24 -21.65 15.36 -2.22
N ILE A 25 -22.35 15.85 -3.24
CA ILE A 25 -23.14 15.00 -4.14
C ILE A 25 -22.21 14.00 -4.85
N ASN A 26 -21.12 14.49 -5.42
CA ASN A 26 -20.17 13.65 -6.15
C ASN A 26 -19.48 12.60 -5.24
N ILE A 27 -19.17 12.99 -3.99
CA ILE A 27 -18.61 12.06 -2.98
C ILE A 27 -19.63 10.97 -2.65
N ILE A 28 -20.88 11.32 -2.36
CA ILE A 28 -21.96 10.36 -2.03
C ILE A 28 -22.20 9.40 -3.20
N GLU A 29 -22.21 9.88 -4.44
CA GLU A 29 -22.36 9.04 -5.62
C GLU A 29 -21.23 8.02 -5.71
N GLN A 30 -19.99 8.44 -5.48
CA GLN A 30 -18.84 7.52 -5.50
C GLN A 30 -18.83 6.56 -4.31
N ILE A 31 -19.30 6.94 -3.11
CA ILE A 31 -19.50 6.00 -1.98
C ILE A 31 -20.50 4.91 -2.38
N LYS A 32 -21.65 5.31 -2.94
CA LYS A 32 -22.70 4.37 -3.40
C LYS A 32 -22.18 3.45 -4.51
N GLU A 33 -21.40 3.98 -5.44
CA GLU A 33 -20.74 3.19 -6.50
C GLU A 33 -19.71 2.21 -5.92
N ALA A 34 -18.85 2.65 -5.00
CA ALA A 34 -17.86 1.79 -4.35
C ALA A 34 -18.53 0.66 -3.56
N HIS A 35 -19.59 0.97 -2.80
CA HIS A 35 -20.40 -0.03 -2.10
C HIS A 35 -21.03 -1.04 -3.07
N LYS A 36 -21.62 -0.58 -4.18
CA LYS A 36 -22.22 -1.44 -5.23
C LYS A 36 -21.18 -2.40 -5.82
N ASN A 37 -19.93 -1.96 -5.97
CA ASN A 37 -18.81 -2.78 -6.45
C ASN A 37 -18.17 -3.66 -5.36
N GLY A 38 -18.77 -3.72 -4.16
CA GLY A 38 -18.37 -4.60 -3.08
C GLY A 38 -17.20 -4.09 -2.23
N ALA A 39 -16.80 -2.82 -2.35
CA ALA A 39 -15.80 -2.25 -1.48
C ALA A 39 -16.32 -2.15 -0.04
N SER A 40 -15.44 -2.39 0.93
CA SER A 40 -15.69 -2.24 2.37
C SER A 40 -15.09 -0.96 2.93
N LEU A 41 -14.19 -0.34 2.17
CA LEU A 41 -13.51 0.90 2.52
C LEU A 41 -13.24 1.70 1.26
N VAL A 42 -13.53 3.00 1.27
CA VAL A 42 -13.20 3.96 0.22
C VAL A 42 -12.50 5.18 0.80
N VAL A 43 -11.40 5.58 0.17
CA VAL A 43 -10.61 6.77 0.55
C VAL A 43 -10.81 7.84 -0.50
N PHE A 44 -11.14 9.05 -0.06
CA PHE A 44 -11.25 10.26 -0.85
C PHE A 44 -10.05 11.19 -0.61
N PRO A 45 -9.80 12.18 -1.49
CA PRO A 45 -8.70 13.10 -1.33
C PRO A 45 -8.81 14.00 -0.09
N GLU A 46 -7.69 14.56 0.29
CA GLU A 46 -7.55 15.62 1.28
C GLU A 46 -8.44 16.81 0.93
N LEU A 47 -9.17 17.35 1.92
CA LEU A 47 -10.07 18.49 1.79
C LEU A 47 -11.08 18.39 0.63
N CYS A 48 -11.42 17.19 0.17
CA CYS A 48 -12.30 16.98 -0.98
C CYS A 48 -13.72 17.55 -0.82
N VAL A 49 -14.17 17.79 0.41
CA VAL A 49 -15.48 18.40 0.68
C VAL A 49 -15.51 19.88 0.29
N THR A 50 -14.44 20.62 0.56
CA THR A 50 -14.31 22.04 0.25
C THR A 50 -13.56 22.29 -1.07
N GLY A 51 -12.66 21.42 -1.45
CA GLY A 51 -11.50 21.66 -2.28
C GLY A 51 -10.31 22.11 -1.43
N TYR A 52 -9.14 21.70 -1.83
CA TYR A 52 -7.87 22.06 -1.18
C TYR A 52 -7.47 23.52 -1.42
N THR A 53 -7.73 24.02 -2.61
CA THR A 53 -7.25 25.32 -3.10
C THR A 53 -8.20 26.48 -2.74
N CYS A 54 -8.91 26.41 -1.60
CA CYS A 54 -9.81 27.46 -1.14
C CYS A 54 -9.11 28.71 -0.61
N SER A 55 -7.79 28.67 -0.34
CA SER A 55 -7.00 29.80 0.15
C SER A 55 -7.67 30.47 1.39
N ASP A 56 -7.67 31.81 1.45
CA ASP A 56 -8.22 32.56 2.59
C ASP A 56 -9.75 32.37 2.82
N LEU A 57 -10.44 31.64 1.94
CA LEU A 57 -11.82 31.25 2.19
C LEU A 57 -11.93 30.31 3.40
N PHE A 58 -10.87 29.60 3.79
CA PHE A 58 -10.84 28.80 5.01
C PHE A 58 -11.02 29.60 6.29
N TYR A 59 -10.82 30.93 6.29
CA TYR A 59 -11.18 31.79 7.41
C TYR A 59 -12.66 32.15 7.46
N GLN A 60 -13.41 31.82 6.42
CA GLN A 60 -14.83 32.18 6.32
C GLN A 60 -15.70 31.14 7.01
N ARG A 61 -16.42 31.57 8.06
CA ARG A 61 -17.35 30.70 8.80
C ARG A 61 -18.41 30.04 7.90
N VAL A 62 -18.78 30.71 6.82
CA VAL A 62 -19.75 30.17 5.86
C VAL A 62 -19.20 28.90 5.15
N LEU A 63 -17.90 28.85 4.83
CA LEU A 63 -17.28 27.67 4.24
C LEU A 63 -17.19 26.52 5.26
N LEU A 64 -16.74 26.80 6.47
CA LEU A 64 -16.61 25.79 7.52
C LEU A 64 -17.97 25.19 7.91
N ASN A 65 -19.01 26.03 8.08
CA ASN A 65 -20.37 25.54 8.32
C ASN A 65 -20.93 24.73 7.14
N ALA A 66 -20.58 25.09 5.90
CA ALA A 66 -20.98 24.32 4.73
C ALA A 66 -20.27 22.97 4.66
N ALA A 67 -19.00 22.89 5.05
CA ALA A 67 -18.24 21.64 5.14
C ALA A 67 -18.85 20.68 6.19
N GLU A 68 -19.17 21.20 7.38
CA GLU A 68 -19.80 20.41 8.45
C GLU A 68 -21.19 19.89 8.03
N LYS A 69 -22.04 20.72 7.43
CA LYS A 69 -23.35 20.30 6.86
C LYS A 69 -23.20 19.28 5.75
N SER A 70 -22.09 19.32 5.03
CA SER A 70 -21.78 18.33 4.00
C SER A 70 -21.48 16.97 4.59
N VAL A 71 -20.73 16.92 5.69
CA VAL A 71 -20.48 15.68 6.43
C VAL A 71 -21.80 15.15 7.01
N GLU A 72 -22.65 16.00 7.64
CA GLU A 72 -23.99 15.61 8.10
C GLU A 72 -24.81 14.96 6.98
N LYS A 73 -24.76 15.52 5.77
CA LYS A 73 -25.45 14.94 4.61
C LYS A 73 -24.84 13.60 4.19
N ILE A 74 -23.52 13.45 4.21
CA ILE A 74 -22.86 12.17 3.91
C ILE A 74 -23.30 11.12 4.93
N LEU A 75 -23.26 11.41 6.23
CA LEU A 75 -23.72 10.53 7.30
C LEU A 75 -25.14 10.02 7.01
N LYS A 76 -26.06 10.92 6.74
CA LYS A 76 -27.48 10.60 6.49
C LYS A 76 -27.68 9.75 5.24
N GLU A 77 -27.01 10.09 4.13
CA GLU A 77 -27.23 9.44 2.82
C GLU A 77 -26.49 8.09 2.67
N THR A 78 -25.59 7.78 3.60
CA THR A 78 -24.79 6.55 3.58
C THR A 78 -25.02 5.67 4.81
N ALA A 79 -25.98 6.02 5.68
CA ALA A 79 -26.26 5.32 6.94
C ALA A 79 -26.56 3.82 6.78
N ASP A 80 -27.22 3.44 5.69
CA ASP A 80 -27.60 2.06 5.41
C ASP A 80 -26.52 1.27 4.66
N LEU A 81 -25.36 1.88 4.37
CA LEU A 81 -24.29 1.26 3.56
C LEU A 81 -23.22 0.63 4.45
N ASP A 82 -22.91 -0.64 4.18
CA ASP A 82 -21.79 -1.35 4.83
C ASP A 82 -20.45 -1.01 4.15
N ILE A 83 -20.06 0.25 4.17
CA ILE A 83 -18.78 0.73 3.64
C ILE A 83 -18.25 1.84 4.53
N ILE A 84 -16.98 1.77 4.90
CA ILE A 84 -16.29 2.88 5.56
C ILE A 84 -15.88 3.88 4.47
N SER A 85 -16.15 5.15 4.69
CA SER A 85 -15.68 6.24 3.83
C SER A 85 -14.80 7.20 4.61
N ILE A 86 -13.66 7.57 4.02
CA ILE A 86 -12.70 8.51 4.59
C ILE A 86 -12.68 9.73 3.69
N ALA A 87 -13.15 10.87 4.21
CA ALA A 87 -13.29 12.10 3.45
C ALA A 87 -12.49 13.25 4.08
N GLY A 88 -11.76 14.01 3.27
CA GLY A 88 -10.98 15.17 3.69
C GLY A 88 -11.88 16.38 4.00
N VAL A 89 -11.74 16.97 5.20
CA VAL A 89 -12.55 18.09 5.69
C VAL A 89 -11.72 19.05 6.55
N PRO A 90 -12.00 20.36 6.53
CA PRO A 90 -11.48 21.29 7.52
C PRO A 90 -12.29 21.20 8.81
N VAL A 91 -11.63 21.15 9.97
CA VAL A 91 -12.27 21.13 11.29
C VAL A 91 -11.72 22.26 12.16
N ALA A 92 -12.60 23.10 12.65
CA ALA A 92 -12.25 24.18 13.57
C ALA A 92 -12.53 23.77 15.01
N ILE A 93 -11.52 23.87 15.87
CA ILE A 93 -11.65 23.65 17.32
C ILE A 93 -11.15 24.92 17.99
N GLU A 94 -12.00 25.57 18.78
CA GLU A 94 -11.69 26.86 19.44
C GLU A 94 -11.16 27.89 18.43
N SER A 95 -9.89 28.26 18.55
CA SER A 95 -9.21 29.24 17.68
C SER A 95 -8.32 28.61 16.61
N ALA A 96 -8.21 27.27 16.56
CA ALA A 96 -7.39 26.55 15.62
C ALA A 96 -8.22 25.90 14.49
N LEU A 97 -7.61 25.82 13.30
CA LEU A 97 -8.18 25.11 12.16
C LEU A 97 -7.26 23.93 11.80
N TYR A 98 -7.85 22.78 11.62
CA TYR A 98 -7.14 21.55 11.29
C TYR A 98 -7.58 21.00 9.93
N ASN A 99 -6.63 20.52 9.17
CA ASN A 99 -6.84 19.75 7.96
C ASN A 99 -7.02 18.28 8.36
N CYS A 100 -8.20 17.71 8.16
CA CYS A 100 -8.58 16.44 8.76
C CYS A 100 -9.14 15.46 7.74
N ALA A 101 -9.09 14.18 8.12
CA ALA A 101 -9.81 13.08 7.49
C ALA A 101 -10.91 12.57 8.44
N ALA A 102 -12.18 12.71 8.06
CA ALA A 102 -13.31 12.13 8.79
C ALA A 102 -13.51 10.67 8.37
N VAL A 103 -13.52 9.74 9.32
CA VAL A 103 -13.77 8.32 9.12
C VAL A 103 -15.24 8.04 9.42
N ILE A 104 -16.01 7.74 8.38
CA ILE A 104 -17.47 7.65 8.42
C ILE A 104 -17.91 6.22 8.21
N TYR A 105 -18.85 5.75 9.04
CA TYR A 105 -19.47 4.44 8.89
C TYR A 105 -20.89 4.43 9.46
N LYS A 106 -21.85 3.96 8.67
CA LYS A 106 -23.28 3.76 9.07
C LYS A 106 -23.93 4.96 9.76
N GLY A 107 -23.72 6.14 9.23
CA GLY A 107 -24.34 7.36 9.73
C GLY A 107 -23.65 7.95 10.96
N ASP A 108 -22.48 7.45 11.31
CA ASP A 108 -21.67 7.93 12.43
C ASP A 108 -20.24 8.29 11.97
N ILE A 109 -19.54 9.09 12.78
CA ILE A 109 -18.13 9.41 12.62
C ILE A 109 -17.34 8.58 13.63
N LEU A 110 -16.65 7.55 13.15
CA LEU A 110 -15.82 6.69 14.00
C LEU A 110 -14.66 7.46 14.64
N GLY A 111 -14.18 8.49 13.99
CA GLY A 111 -13.13 9.37 14.46
C GLY A 111 -12.68 10.34 13.37
N ILE A 112 -12.01 11.40 13.78
CA ILE A 112 -11.43 12.41 12.91
C ILE A 112 -9.92 12.40 13.09
N VAL A 113 -9.15 12.26 12.00
CA VAL A 113 -7.69 12.22 12.04
C VAL A 113 -7.14 13.52 11.44
N PRO A 114 -6.46 14.36 12.22
CA PRO A 114 -5.85 15.60 11.75
C PRO A 114 -4.50 15.33 11.08
N LYS A 115 -4.16 16.12 10.08
CA LYS A 115 -2.83 16.16 9.48
C LYS A 115 -1.77 16.58 10.49
N VAL A 116 -0.71 15.79 10.60
CA VAL A 116 0.38 16.03 11.57
C VAL A 116 1.42 16.97 11.01
N ASN A 117 1.84 16.73 9.77
CA ASN A 117 2.91 17.50 9.13
C ASN A 117 2.31 18.48 8.12
N ILE A 118 2.44 19.77 8.42
CA ILE A 118 1.86 20.84 7.62
C ILE A 118 2.95 21.40 6.69
N PRO A 119 2.87 21.20 5.36
CA PRO A 119 3.88 21.69 4.44
C PRO A 119 3.81 23.22 4.28
N ASN A 120 4.98 23.86 4.24
CA ASN A 120 5.12 25.29 4.02
C ASN A 120 6.43 25.58 3.29
N TYR A 121 6.59 24.96 2.13
CA TYR A 121 7.75 25.09 1.25
C TYR A 121 7.28 25.01 -0.20
N SER A 122 8.11 25.55 -1.12
CA SER A 122 7.81 25.63 -2.55
C SER A 122 6.43 26.25 -2.81
N GLU A 123 5.53 25.51 -3.43
CA GLU A 123 4.15 25.91 -3.76
C GLU A 123 3.13 25.74 -2.64
N PHE A 124 3.52 25.15 -1.50
CA PHE A 124 2.61 24.88 -0.37
C PHE A 124 2.60 26.00 0.67
N TYR A 125 1.41 26.44 1.07
CA TYR A 125 1.18 27.53 2.04
C TYR A 125 0.28 27.11 3.20
N GLU A 126 0.24 25.82 3.55
CA GLU A 126 -0.76 25.31 4.50
C GLU A 126 -0.63 25.86 5.92
N VAL A 127 0.59 26.20 6.38
CA VAL A 127 0.80 26.83 7.70
C VAL A 127 0.08 28.18 7.82
N ARG A 128 -0.25 28.83 6.72
CA ARG A 128 -1.07 30.03 6.73
C ARG A 128 -2.47 29.77 7.32
N HIS A 129 -3.02 28.60 7.11
CA HIS A 129 -4.40 28.29 7.44
C HIS A 129 -4.53 27.25 8.55
N TYR A 130 -3.65 26.26 8.59
CA TYR A 130 -3.79 25.05 9.39
C TYR A 130 -2.77 24.91 10.50
N THR A 131 -3.23 24.38 11.62
CA THR A 131 -2.41 23.99 12.77
C THR A 131 -2.08 22.49 12.65
N SER A 132 -0.87 22.11 13.08
CA SER A 132 -0.48 20.71 13.19
C SER A 132 -1.37 19.95 14.18
N GLY A 133 -1.84 18.79 13.78
CA GLY A 133 -2.59 17.88 14.65
C GLY A 133 -1.75 17.01 15.56
N LYS A 134 -0.44 17.26 15.64
CA LYS A 134 0.49 16.43 16.44
C LYS A 134 0.13 16.43 17.92
N ASN A 135 -0.07 15.23 18.46
CA ASN A 135 -0.48 14.99 19.84
C ASN A 135 -1.86 15.58 20.19
N LEU A 136 -2.70 15.87 19.19
CA LEU A 136 -4.06 16.30 19.43
C LEU A 136 -4.90 15.10 19.91
N TYR A 137 -5.62 15.31 21.00
CA TYR A 137 -6.70 14.43 21.46
C TYR A 137 -7.80 15.30 22.06
N ASP A 138 -8.99 15.20 21.50
CA ASP A 138 -10.16 15.89 22.02
C ASP A 138 -11.45 15.12 21.70
N GLU A 139 -12.49 15.30 22.50
CA GLU A 139 -13.85 14.84 22.24
C GLU A 139 -14.66 16.03 21.75
N ILE A 140 -15.18 15.95 20.54
CA ILE A 140 -15.85 17.08 19.88
C ILE A 140 -17.22 16.68 19.36
N SER A 141 -18.12 17.67 19.28
CA SER A 141 -19.36 17.55 18.53
C SER A 141 -19.13 18.08 17.12
N TYR A 142 -19.29 17.22 16.10
CA TYR A 142 -19.11 17.59 14.70
C TYR A 142 -20.16 16.92 13.82
N ALA A 143 -20.77 17.71 12.93
CA ALA A 143 -21.84 17.23 12.03
C ALA A 143 -23.03 16.56 12.76
N GLY A 144 -23.32 17.00 13.99
CA GLY A 144 -24.43 16.51 14.82
C GLY A 144 -24.15 15.20 15.56
N VAL A 145 -22.90 14.72 15.58
CA VAL A 145 -22.49 13.52 16.33
C VAL A 145 -21.30 13.82 17.26
N GLU A 146 -21.22 13.11 18.38
CA GLU A 146 -20.07 13.17 19.29
C GLU A 146 -19.00 12.23 18.77
N THR A 147 -17.77 12.70 18.65
CA THR A 147 -16.66 11.90 18.10
C THR A 147 -15.31 12.33 18.69
N ILE A 148 -14.29 11.54 18.44
CA ILE A 148 -12.91 11.79 18.86
C ILE A 148 -12.13 12.36 17.69
N ILE A 149 -11.33 13.42 17.94
CA ILE A 149 -10.30 13.89 17.04
C ILE A 149 -8.93 13.58 17.63
N SER A 150 -8.11 12.83 16.91
CA SER A 150 -6.73 12.52 17.35
C SER A 150 -5.88 12.03 16.18
N ASP A 151 -4.58 12.31 16.24
CA ASP A 151 -3.57 11.78 15.32
C ASP A 151 -3.21 10.32 15.63
N ASN A 152 -3.59 9.79 16.79
CA ASN A 152 -3.23 8.46 17.28
C ASN A 152 -4.45 7.52 17.32
N LEU A 153 -5.18 7.39 16.20
CA LEU A 153 -6.32 6.48 16.08
C LEU A 153 -5.99 5.28 15.20
N VAL A 154 -6.39 4.09 15.66
CA VAL A 154 -6.50 2.90 14.81
C VAL A 154 -7.92 2.36 14.86
N PHE A 155 -8.44 1.97 13.70
CA PHE A 155 -9.82 1.53 13.52
C PHE A 155 -9.85 0.01 13.36
N CYS A 156 -10.53 -0.68 14.26
CA CYS A 156 -10.48 -2.13 14.42
C CYS A 156 -11.84 -2.76 14.10
N CYS A 157 -11.88 -3.70 13.17
CA CYS A 157 -13.09 -4.46 12.88
C CYS A 157 -13.30 -5.57 13.93
N ASP A 158 -14.42 -5.54 14.66
CA ASP A 158 -14.75 -6.52 15.69
C ASP A 158 -14.81 -7.96 15.14
N LYS A 159 -15.37 -8.14 13.95
CA LYS A 159 -15.57 -9.46 13.33
C LYS A 159 -14.37 -9.96 12.54
N MET A 160 -13.37 -9.13 12.29
CA MET A 160 -12.19 -9.49 11.51
C MET A 160 -10.92 -8.88 12.11
N ARG A 161 -10.30 -9.63 13.02
CA ARG A 161 -9.14 -9.20 13.81
C ARG A 161 -7.98 -8.62 12.98
N ASP A 162 -7.78 -9.12 11.76
CA ASP A 162 -6.70 -8.64 10.88
C ASP A 162 -7.12 -7.42 10.04
N PHE A 163 -8.37 -6.97 10.12
CA PHE A 163 -8.83 -5.74 9.48
C PHE A 163 -8.72 -4.58 10.45
N ILE A 164 -7.54 -3.99 10.50
CA ILE A 164 -7.23 -2.79 11.25
C ILE A 164 -6.65 -1.78 10.27
N PHE A 165 -7.15 -0.54 10.31
CA PHE A 165 -6.59 0.51 9.47
C PHE A 165 -6.23 1.76 10.27
N GLY A 166 -5.23 2.49 9.77
CA GLY A 166 -4.83 3.81 10.23
C GLY A 166 -4.97 4.83 9.11
N VAL A 167 -5.02 6.10 9.47
CA VAL A 167 -5.12 7.22 8.52
C VAL A 167 -3.98 8.20 8.76
N GLU A 168 -3.34 8.65 7.70
CA GLU A 168 -2.41 9.78 7.69
C GLU A 168 -2.75 10.67 6.50
N VAL A 169 -2.41 11.95 6.52
CA VAL A 169 -2.88 12.90 5.50
C VAL A 169 -1.72 13.47 4.70
N CYS A 170 -1.71 13.20 3.40
CA CYS A 170 -0.86 13.79 2.37
C CYS A 170 0.62 13.85 2.75
N GLU A 171 1.11 15.03 3.21
CA GLU A 171 2.50 15.29 3.60
C GLU A 171 3.03 14.29 4.63
N ASP A 172 2.17 13.72 5.44
CA ASP A 172 2.55 12.73 6.45
C ASP A 172 3.27 11.51 5.85
N LEU A 173 3.05 11.18 4.59
CA LEU A 173 3.80 10.15 3.87
C LEU A 173 5.22 10.61 3.49
N TRP A 174 5.42 11.91 3.20
CA TRP A 174 6.65 12.43 2.60
C TRP A 174 7.75 12.72 3.61
N VAL A 175 7.41 12.78 4.88
CA VAL A 175 8.36 13.04 5.98
C VAL A 175 9.19 11.80 6.31
N ALA A 176 10.35 12.01 6.94
CA ALA A 176 11.26 10.93 7.30
C ALA A 176 10.66 9.89 8.26
N ALA A 177 9.76 10.32 9.15
CA ALA A 177 9.06 9.48 10.12
C ALA A 177 7.54 9.70 9.99
N SER A 178 6.93 8.97 9.07
CA SER A 178 5.48 9.02 8.81
C SER A 178 4.67 8.49 9.99
N PRO A 179 3.50 9.08 10.32
CA PRO A 179 2.58 8.55 11.33
C PRO A 179 2.19 7.08 11.09
N SER A 180 2.11 6.65 9.83
CA SER A 180 1.83 5.26 9.46
C SER A 180 2.79 4.23 10.08
N VAL A 181 4.00 4.62 10.47
CA VAL A 181 4.94 3.75 11.19
C VAL A 181 4.33 3.31 12.52
N GLU A 182 3.83 4.25 13.31
CA GLU A 182 3.21 3.94 14.59
C GLU A 182 1.84 3.27 14.40
N HIS A 183 1.01 3.68 13.43
CA HIS A 183 -0.22 2.97 13.10
C HIS A 183 0.03 1.48 12.80
N ALA A 184 1.06 1.18 12.00
CA ALA A 184 1.42 -0.21 11.67
C ALA A 184 1.90 -0.99 12.90
N LYS A 185 2.69 -0.38 13.79
CA LYS A 185 3.14 -0.96 15.07
C LYS A 185 1.99 -1.19 16.05
N HIS A 186 0.90 -0.42 15.94
CA HIS A 186 -0.37 -0.62 16.67
C HIS A 186 -1.34 -1.58 15.95
N GLY A 187 -0.87 -2.25 14.91
CA GLY A 187 -1.60 -3.36 14.28
C GLY A 187 -2.28 -3.02 12.96
N ALA A 188 -2.27 -1.77 12.49
CA ALA A 188 -2.89 -1.40 11.23
C ALA A 188 -2.29 -2.19 10.07
N THR A 189 -3.09 -2.99 9.41
CA THR A 189 -2.75 -3.76 8.19
C THR A 189 -3.03 -2.97 6.92
N ILE A 190 -3.81 -1.89 7.03
CA ILE A 190 -4.13 -0.97 5.95
C ILE A 190 -3.81 0.44 6.41
N ILE A 191 -3.13 1.22 5.60
CA ILE A 191 -2.92 2.66 5.77
C ILE A 191 -3.69 3.39 4.68
N CYS A 192 -4.44 4.41 5.07
CA CYS A 192 -5.22 5.26 4.19
C CYS A 192 -4.62 6.65 4.17
N ASN A 193 -4.36 7.18 2.99
CA ASN A 193 -3.79 8.52 2.83
C ASN A 193 -4.64 9.35 1.88
N PRO A 194 -5.59 10.15 2.41
CA PRO A 194 -6.18 11.28 1.70
C PRO A 194 -5.11 12.28 1.33
N SER A 195 -4.99 12.64 0.05
CA SER A 195 -3.89 13.47 -0.45
C SER A 195 -4.38 14.53 -1.43
N THR A 196 -3.66 15.64 -1.48
CA THR A 196 -3.74 16.64 -2.54
C THR A 196 -2.31 17.03 -2.90
N SER A 197 -1.69 16.16 -3.67
CA SER A 197 -0.30 16.33 -4.10
C SER A 197 -0.26 16.84 -5.53
N ASP A 198 0.34 17.98 -5.72
CA ASP A 198 0.55 18.58 -7.04
C ASP A 198 1.40 17.68 -7.96
N ASP A 199 1.33 17.94 -9.25
CA ASP A 199 2.08 17.18 -10.25
C ASP A 199 3.17 18.04 -10.88
N VAL A 200 4.42 17.63 -10.67
CA VAL A 200 5.60 18.17 -11.36
C VAL A 200 6.28 17.07 -12.17
N ILE A 201 7.08 17.46 -13.15
CA ILE A 201 7.79 16.51 -14.02
C ILE A 201 8.68 15.57 -13.19
N GLY A 202 8.45 14.27 -13.33
CA GLY A 202 9.18 13.23 -12.60
C GLY A 202 8.56 12.76 -11.27
N LYS A 203 7.66 13.55 -10.66
CA LYS A 203 7.05 13.23 -9.35
C LYS A 203 6.17 11.97 -9.38
N THR A 204 5.56 11.67 -10.52
CA THR A 204 4.69 10.49 -10.71
C THR A 204 5.36 9.17 -10.31
N GLN A 205 6.59 8.95 -10.79
CA GLN A 205 7.33 7.73 -10.48
C GLN A 205 7.77 7.73 -9.02
N TYR A 206 8.27 8.85 -8.52
CA TYR A 206 8.67 9.01 -7.13
C TYR A 206 7.51 8.72 -6.17
N ARG A 207 6.31 9.28 -6.42
CA ARG A 207 5.09 9.03 -5.63
C ARG A 207 4.73 7.54 -5.65
N ARG A 208 4.76 6.89 -6.80
CA ARG A 208 4.49 5.44 -6.94
C ARG A 208 5.48 4.61 -6.12
N ASP A 209 6.76 4.92 -6.22
CA ASP A 209 7.81 4.20 -5.49
C ASP A 209 7.69 4.43 -3.99
N LEU A 210 7.40 5.66 -3.56
CA LEU A 210 7.20 6.01 -2.15
C LEU A 210 6.04 5.21 -1.54
N VAL A 211 4.86 5.19 -2.18
CA VAL A 211 3.70 4.42 -1.73
C VAL A 211 4.01 2.92 -1.67
N LYS A 212 4.67 2.37 -2.70
CA LYS A 212 5.07 0.96 -2.72
C LYS A 212 6.06 0.64 -1.60
N MET A 213 7.10 1.45 -1.45
CA MET A 213 8.13 1.21 -0.44
C MET A 213 7.61 1.37 0.98
N GLN A 214 6.73 2.33 1.23
CA GLN A 214 6.08 2.48 2.53
C GLN A 214 5.21 1.26 2.85
N SER A 215 4.42 0.78 1.88
CA SER A 215 3.63 -0.44 2.07
C SER A 215 4.50 -1.68 2.35
N GLY A 216 5.65 -1.80 1.69
CA GLY A 216 6.61 -2.89 1.90
C GLY A 216 7.33 -2.80 3.24
N LYS A 217 7.83 -1.62 3.59
CA LYS A 217 8.52 -1.37 4.86
C LYS A 217 7.63 -1.68 6.06
N LEU A 218 6.35 -1.32 5.98
CA LEU A 218 5.37 -1.53 7.05
C LEU A 218 4.63 -2.87 6.94
N CYS A 219 4.89 -3.65 5.90
CA CYS A 219 4.20 -4.91 5.61
C CYS A 219 2.68 -4.71 5.73
N CYS A 220 2.14 -3.74 4.99
CA CYS A 220 0.72 -3.35 5.01
C CYS A 220 0.21 -3.12 3.59
N ALA A 221 -1.11 -2.91 3.45
CA ALA A 221 -1.65 -2.24 2.28
C ALA A 221 -1.60 -0.72 2.49
N TYR A 222 -1.36 0.01 1.41
CA TYR A 222 -1.36 1.47 1.41
C TYR A 222 -2.30 1.97 0.33
N ILE A 223 -3.29 2.76 0.74
CA ILE A 223 -4.31 3.33 -0.14
C ILE A 223 -4.06 4.84 -0.21
N TYR A 224 -3.58 5.29 -1.34
CA TYR A 224 -3.31 6.70 -1.62
C TYR A 224 -4.39 7.25 -2.54
N SER A 225 -5.09 8.30 -2.11
CA SER A 225 -6.16 8.95 -2.88
C SER A 225 -5.80 10.40 -3.12
N ASP A 226 -5.68 10.78 -4.37
CA ASP A 226 -5.17 12.10 -4.76
C ASP A 226 -6.24 12.99 -5.41
N SER A 227 -6.16 14.29 -5.15
CA SER A 227 -7.00 15.29 -5.80
C SER A 227 -6.69 15.40 -7.29
N GLY A 228 -7.71 15.77 -8.05
CA GLY A 228 -7.64 15.85 -9.49
C GLY A 228 -8.40 17.05 -10.06
N PHE A 229 -9.21 16.77 -11.08
CA PHE A 229 -9.94 17.78 -11.83
C PHE A 229 -10.91 18.58 -10.95
N GLY A 230 -10.78 19.91 -10.98
CA GLY A 230 -11.68 20.85 -10.29
C GLY A 230 -10.99 21.75 -9.27
N GLU A 231 -9.78 21.40 -8.82
CA GLU A 231 -8.94 22.29 -8.01
C GLU A 231 -8.49 23.51 -8.81
N SER A 232 -8.14 24.61 -8.11
CA SER A 232 -7.55 25.79 -8.75
C SER A 232 -6.18 25.46 -9.33
N THR A 233 -5.86 26.06 -10.48
CA THR A 233 -4.59 25.88 -11.17
C THR A 233 -3.73 27.14 -11.14
N THR A 234 -3.86 27.95 -10.09
CA THR A 234 -3.08 29.17 -9.94
C THR A 234 -1.58 28.86 -9.84
N ASP A 235 -1.20 27.98 -8.90
CA ASP A 235 0.20 27.62 -8.65
C ASP A 235 0.45 26.12 -8.86
N MET A 236 -0.58 25.26 -8.76
CA MET A 236 -0.48 23.81 -8.75
C MET A 236 -1.41 23.18 -9.77
N VAL A 237 -1.05 21.99 -10.25
CA VAL A 237 -1.91 21.13 -11.05
C VAL A 237 -1.96 19.76 -10.41
N PHE A 238 -3.15 19.17 -10.29
CA PHE A 238 -3.38 17.89 -9.64
C PHE A 238 -3.83 16.83 -10.66
N SER A 239 -3.27 15.65 -10.56
CA SER A 239 -3.49 14.60 -11.56
C SER A 239 -4.48 13.53 -11.16
N GLY A 240 -4.85 13.44 -9.90
CA GLY A 240 -5.70 12.35 -9.40
C GLY A 240 -5.01 10.98 -9.49
N GLN A 241 -3.70 10.92 -9.23
CA GLN A 241 -2.97 9.67 -9.24
C GLN A 241 -3.28 8.84 -7.99
N ASN A 242 -4.36 8.07 -8.05
CA ASN A 242 -4.69 7.10 -7.01
C ASN A 242 -3.81 5.85 -7.12
N ILE A 243 -3.34 5.34 -5.98
CA ILE A 243 -2.45 4.18 -5.92
C ILE A 243 -2.90 3.27 -4.79
N ILE A 244 -3.02 1.97 -5.08
CA ILE A 244 -3.23 0.94 -4.06
C ILE A 244 -2.07 -0.05 -4.16
N SER A 245 -1.33 -0.18 -3.07
CA SER A 245 -0.19 -1.09 -2.96
C SER A 245 -0.35 -2.03 -1.77
N GLU A 246 0.16 -3.26 -1.87
CA GLU A 246 0.17 -4.25 -0.79
C GLU A 246 1.58 -4.84 -0.70
N ASN A 247 2.25 -4.64 0.43
CA ASN A 247 3.59 -5.19 0.71
C ASN A 247 4.55 -5.02 -0.49
N ALA A 248 4.76 -3.77 -0.90
CA ALA A 248 5.55 -3.32 -2.04
C ALA A 248 5.01 -3.70 -3.44
N SER A 249 3.91 -4.43 -3.53
CA SER A 249 3.29 -4.79 -4.81
C SER A 249 2.23 -3.77 -5.21
N LEU A 250 2.35 -3.16 -6.38
CA LEU A 250 1.31 -2.31 -6.95
C LEU A 250 0.12 -3.18 -7.35
N LEU A 251 -1.06 -2.92 -6.78
CA LEU A 251 -2.29 -3.65 -7.10
C LEU A 251 -3.17 -2.89 -8.09
N ALA A 252 -3.28 -1.58 -7.90
CA ALA A 252 -4.04 -0.72 -8.81
C ALA A 252 -3.47 0.69 -8.84
N GLU A 253 -3.58 1.34 -9.98
CA GLU A 253 -3.22 2.74 -10.18
C GLU A 253 -4.18 3.38 -11.18
N SER A 254 -4.65 4.61 -10.88
CA SER A 254 -5.50 5.36 -11.79
C SER A 254 -4.72 5.95 -12.97
N LYS A 255 -5.43 6.16 -14.07
CA LYS A 255 -4.90 7.01 -15.13
C LYS A 255 -4.86 8.45 -14.63
N ARG A 256 -3.73 9.12 -14.78
CA ARG A 256 -3.57 10.52 -14.40
C ARG A 256 -4.50 11.45 -15.21
N PHE A 257 -4.84 12.58 -14.60
CA PHE A 257 -5.72 13.62 -15.15
C PHE A 257 -7.14 13.09 -15.45
N THR A 258 -7.58 12.08 -14.69
CA THR A 258 -8.95 11.55 -14.75
C THR A 258 -9.59 11.56 -13.37
N THR A 259 -10.91 11.52 -13.33
CA THR A 259 -11.70 11.28 -12.12
C THR A 259 -12.22 9.84 -12.14
N GLY A 260 -12.61 9.31 -11.00
CA GLY A 260 -13.17 7.97 -10.89
C GLY A 260 -12.65 7.19 -9.70
N ILE A 261 -12.86 5.89 -9.72
CA ILE A 261 -12.56 5.00 -8.60
C ILE A 261 -11.70 3.84 -9.11
N ILE A 262 -10.66 3.49 -8.35
CA ILE A 262 -9.91 2.25 -8.54
C ILE A 262 -10.15 1.31 -7.35
N TYR A 263 -10.04 0.02 -7.59
CA TYR A 263 -10.33 -1.04 -6.63
C TYR A 263 -9.19 -2.03 -6.51
N ALA A 264 -9.02 -2.62 -5.32
CA ALA A 264 -8.14 -3.76 -5.12
C ALA A 264 -8.66 -4.66 -4.00
N ASP A 265 -8.31 -5.94 -4.07
CA ASP A 265 -8.58 -6.93 -3.03
C ASP A 265 -7.32 -7.11 -2.17
N ILE A 266 -7.38 -6.71 -0.90
CA ILE A 266 -6.27 -6.76 0.06
C ILE A 266 -6.35 -8.03 0.89
N ASP A 267 -5.25 -8.78 0.97
CA ASP A 267 -5.12 -9.96 1.83
C ASP A 267 -4.55 -9.59 3.21
N VAL A 268 -5.41 -9.11 4.11
CA VAL A 268 -4.98 -8.67 5.45
C VAL A 268 -4.46 -9.81 6.32
N ARG A 269 -4.90 -11.06 6.08
CA ARG A 269 -4.38 -12.24 6.81
C ARG A 269 -2.96 -12.57 6.38
N LYS A 270 -2.66 -12.46 5.09
CA LYS A 270 -1.29 -12.63 4.58
C LYS A 270 -0.38 -11.56 5.17
N LEU A 271 -0.80 -10.29 5.19
CA LEU A 271 -0.02 -9.20 5.79
C LEU A 271 0.31 -9.48 7.26
N SER A 272 -0.68 -9.88 8.05
CA SER A 272 -0.46 -10.28 9.45
C SER A 272 0.46 -11.49 9.58
N ALA A 273 0.36 -12.47 8.66
CA ALA A 273 1.23 -13.64 8.65
C ALA A 273 2.67 -13.27 8.31
N GLU A 274 2.90 -12.38 7.33
CA GLU A 274 4.25 -11.92 6.97
C GLU A 274 4.90 -11.14 8.13
N ARG A 275 4.16 -10.26 8.82
CA ARG A 275 4.67 -9.56 10.02
C ARG A 275 5.15 -10.52 11.11
N ARG A 276 4.42 -11.62 11.34
CA ARG A 276 4.82 -12.62 12.35
C ARG A 276 6.14 -13.35 12.04
N LYS A 277 6.57 -13.36 10.77
CA LYS A 277 7.87 -13.92 10.37
C LYS A 277 9.03 -12.96 10.64
N ILE A 278 8.74 -11.66 10.80
CA ILE A 278 9.75 -10.61 10.99
C ILE A 278 9.86 -10.33 12.49
N ASN A 279 10.84 -10.94 13.15
CA ASN A 279 11.04 -10.81 14.59
C ASN A 279 11.39 -9.38 15.05
N THR A 280 11.83 -8.53 14.14
CA THR A 280 12.13 -7.11 14.37
C THR A 280 10.93 -6.18 14.14
N PHE A 281 9.80 -6.72 13.66
CA PHE A 281 8.55 -5.97 13.58
C PHE A 281 7.86 -5.99 14.94
N THR A 282 8.31 -5.11 15.84
CA THR A 282 7.82 -5.06 17.22
C THR A 282 6.56 -4.20 17.33
N LYS A 283 5.67 -4.59 18.25
CA LYS A 283 4.55 -3.75 18.67
C LYS A 283 5.10 -2.48 19.33
N SER A 284 4.40 -1.35 19.18
CA SER A 284 4.74 -0.13 19.90
C SER A 284 4.45 -0.28 21.39
N ASP A 285 5.28 0.34 22.20
CA ASP A 285 5.06 0.52 23.66
C ASP A 285 4.34 1.85 23.96
N ASP A 286 3.99 2.62 22.92
CA ASP A 286 3.26 3.88 23.09
C ASP A 286 1.80 3.60 23.47
N ASN A 287 1.42 4.01 24.68
CA ASN A 287 0.07 3.85 25.21
C ASN A 287 -0.89 4.97 24.79
N ASN A 288 -0.46 5.94 24.01
CA ASN A 288 -1.27 7.09 23.59
C ASN A 288 -2.21 6.77 22.40
N PHE A 289 -2.14 5.56 21.84
CA PHE A 289 -3.02 5.16 20.75
C PHE A 289 -4.40 4.72 21.25
N THR A 290 -5.43 5.24 20.59
CA THR A 290 -6.83 4.86 20.83
C THR A 290 -7.29 3.90 19.74
N SER A 291 -7.82 2.74 20.17
CA SER A 291 -8.47 1.77 19.27
C SER A 291 -9.96 2.06 19.20
N VAL A 292 -10.42 2.42 18.01
CA VAL A 292 -11.85 2.64 17.72
C VAL A 292 -12.41 1.38 17.07
N TYR A 293 -13.41 0.78 17.68
CA TYR A 293 -14.00 -0.49 17.21
C TYR A 293 -15.26 -0.23 16.38
N PHE A 294 -15.42 -1.04 15.31
CA PHE A 294 -16.62 -0.98 14.48
C PHE A 294 -17.10 -2.39 14.12
N ASP A 295 -18.42 -2.56 14.06
CA ASP A 295 -19.06 -3.81 13.69
C ASP A 295 -19.46 -3.83 12.22
N MET A 296 -18.63 -4.47 11.37
CA MET A 296 -18.93 -4.65 9.96
C MET A 296 -19.24 -6.12 9.65
N PRO A 297 -20.39 -6.45 9.02
CA PRO A 297 -20.72 -7.82 8.67
C PRO A 297 -19.70 -8.41 7.69
N LEU A 298 -19.29 -9.65 7.94
CA LEU A 298 -18.37 -10.37 7.06
C LEU A 298 -19.10 -10.80 5.78
N LYS A 299 -18.93 -10.04 4.72
CA LYS A 299 -19.48 -10.33 3.38
C LYS A 299 -18.57 -11.28 2.59
N HIS A 300 -19.16 -12.02 1.66
CA HIS A 300 -18.37 -12.70 0.63
C HIS A 300 -17.75 -11.63 -0.27
N THR A 301 -16.41 -11.68 -0.42
CA THR A 301 -15.70 -10.82 -1.36
C THR A 301 -15.52 -11.58 -2.66
N GLU A 302 -16.11 -11.08 -3.73
CA GLU A 302 -15.83 -11.56 -5.07
C GLU A 302 -14.47 -10.99 -5.49
N LEU A 303 -13.48 -11.88 -5.63
CA LEU A 303 -12.11 -11.46 -5.93
C LEU A 303 -12.00 -11.07 -7.40
N THR A 304 -11.46 -9.89 -7.63
CA THR A 304 -11.03 -9.41 -8.95
C THR A 304 -9.52 -9.50 -9.13
N ARG A 305 -8.80 -9.89 -8.06
CA ARG A 305 -7.36 -10.07 -8.06
C ARG A 305 -6.97 -11.34 -8.81
N GLU A 306 -6.05 -11.21 -9.75
CA GLU A 306 -5.43 -12.34 -10.42
C GLU A 306 -4.27 -12.92 -9.60
N PHE A 307 -4.18 -14.26 -9.59
CA PHE A 307 -3.09 -14.98 -8.96
C PHE A 307 -2.26 -15.69 -10.04
N SER A 308 -0.97 -15.40 -10.07
CA SER A 308 -0.07 -16.09 -11.00
C SER A 308 -0.06 -17.59 -10.71
N GLN A 309 -0.24 -18.42 -11.75
CA GLN A 309 -0.07 -19.86 -11.66
C GLN A 309 1.40 -20.26 -11.51
N THR A 310 2.32 -19.36 -11.86
CA THR A 310 3.77 -19.53 -11.75
C THR A 310 4.38 -18.39 -10.91
N PRO A 311 4.12 -18.35 -9.59
CA PRO A 311 4.46 -17.19 -8.76
C PRO A 311 5.96 -16.92 -8.62
N PHE A 312 6.80 -17.93 -8.95
CA PHE A 312 8.27 -17.83 -8.88
C PHE A 312 8.91 -17.46 -10.20
N ILE A 313 8.15 -17.44 -11.30
CA ILE A 313 8.66 -17.17 -12.63
C ILE A 313 8.22 -15.78 -13.07
N PRO A 314 9.14 -14.84 -13.37
CA PRO A 314 8.79 -13.54 -13.93
C PRO A 314 8.03 -13.67 -15.25
N SER A 315 7.07 -12.80 -15.48
CA SER A 315 6.24 -12.81 -16.68
C SER A 315 6.97 -12.26 -17.92
N ASN A 316 7.94 -11.39 -17.73
CA ASN A 316 8.74 -10.85 -18.83
C ASN A 316 10.10 -11.53 -18.93
N LYS A 317 10.64 -11.59 -20.15
CA LYS A 317 11.88 -12.31 -20.47
C LYS A 317 13.10 -11.66 -19.81
N SER A 318 13.19 -10.34 -19.78
CA SER A 318 14.33 -9.63 -19.19
C SER A 318 14.51 -9.94 -17.71
N ASP A 319 13.39 -9.91 -16.94
CA ASP A 319 13.42 -10.22 -15.51
C ASP A 319 13.68 -11.72 -15.27
N LEU A 320 13.20 -12.58 -16.17
CA LEU A 320 13.47 -14.01 -16.11
C LEU A 320 14.96 -14.29 -16.31
N ASP A 321 15.57 -13.72 -17.36
CA ASP A 321 16.98 -13.91 -17.65
C ASP A 321 17.86 -13.38 -16.50
N ALA A 322 17.57 -12.18 -15.99
CA ALA A 322 18.26 -11.60 -14.84
C ALA A 322 18.15 -12.47 -13.58
N ARG A 323 16.95 -13.01 -13.31
CA ARG A 323 16.73 -13.89 -12.15
C ARG A 323 17.45 -15.23 -12.30
N CYS A 324 17.48 -15.82 -13.48
CA CYS A 324 18.22 -17.05 -13.73
C CYS A 324 19.73 -16.85 -13.52
N GLU A 325 20.28 -15.76 -14.04
CA GLU A 325 21.68 -15.39 -13.84
C GLU A 325 22.01 -15.19 -12.35
N GLU A 326 21.15 -14.46 -11.63
CA GLU A 326 21.31 -14.25 -10.19
C GLU A 326 21.31 -15.57 -9.41
N ILE A 327 20.40 -16.50 -9.71
CA ILE A 327 20.29 -17.80 -9.05
C ILE A 327 21.56 -18.62 -9.27
N ILE A 328 22.04 -18.70 -10.51
CA ILE A 328 23.28 -19.47 -10.85
C ILE A 328 24.48 -18.83 -10.17
N THR A 329 24.63 -17.51 -10.25
CA THR A 329 25.73 -16.77 -9.63
C THR A 329 25.76 -16.95 -8.12
N MET A 330 24.62 -16.88 -7.42
CA MET A 330 24.54 -17.11 -5.97
C MET A 330 25.01 -18.51 -5.59
N GLN A 331 24.54 -19.54 -6.29
CA GLN A 331 24.89 -20.94 -6.01
C GLN A 331 26.39 -21.20 -6.33
N ALA A 332 26.86 -20.72 -7.48
CA ALA A 332 28.25 -20.85 -7.89
C ALA A 332 29.22 -20.14 -6.93
N THR A 333 28.87 -18.93 -6.48
CA THR A 333 29.67 -18.20 -5.49
C THR A 333 29.75 -18.95 -4.16
N GLY A 334 28.62 -19.54 -3.71
CA GLY A 334 28.59 -20.35 -2.50
C GLY A 334 29.54 -21.56 -2.59
N LEU A 335 29.51 -22.26 -3.71
CA LEU A 335 30.42 -23.40 -3.95
C LEU A 335 31.89 -22.94 -4.11
N ALA A 336 32.15 -21.91 -4.90
CA ALA A 336 33.48 -21.36 -5.12
C ALA A 336 34.15 -20.94 -3.81
N THR A 337 33.38 -20.28 -2.92
CA THR A 337 33.87 -19.87 -1.59
C THR A 337 34.32 -21.09 -0.76
N ARG A 338 33.55 -22.17 -0.79
CA ARG A 338 33.90 -23.41 -0.07
C ARG A 338 35.17 -24.08 -0.66
N LEU A 339 35.25 -24.19 -1.98
CA LEU A 339 36.41 -24.74 -2.65
C LEU A 339 37.68 -23.92 -2.38
N ALA A 340 37.60 -22.61 -2.49
CA ALA A 340 38.71 -21.70 -2.18
C ALA A 340 39.16 -21.82 -0.72
N HIS A 341 38.24 -21.87 0.24
CA HIS A 341 38.56 -21.99 1.65
C HIS A 341 39.24 -23.30 2.00
N THR A 342 38.81 -24.40 1.39
CA THR A 342 39.35 -25.74 1.66
C THR A 342 40.60 -26.09 0.81
N GLY A 343 40.87 -25.32 -0.22
CA GLY A 343 41.94 -25.63 -1.22
C GLY A 343 41.63 -26.83 -2.10
N ILE A 344 40.38 -27.32 -2.11
CA ILE A 344 39.97 -28.45 -2.93
C ILE A 344 39.83 -28.00 -4.39
N GLN A 345 40.44 -28.74 -5.30
CA GLN A 345 40.47 -28.48 -6.73
C GLN A 345 39.71 -29.51 -7.57
N ASN A 346 39.04 -30.46 -6.94
CA ASN A 346 38.26 -31.50 -7.61
C ASN A 346 36.83 -31.55 -7.07
N ALA A 347 35.87 -31.81 -7.92
CA ALA A 347 34.50 -32.09 -7.54
C ALA A 347 34.05 -33.43 -8.14
N VAL A 348 33.27 -34.21 -7.39
CA VAL A 348 32.64 -35.43 -7.88
C VAL A 348 31.11 -35.24 -7.82
N LEU A 349 30.44 -35.45 -8.94
CA LEU A 349 29.00 -35.22 -9.07
C LEU A 349 28.29 -36.43 -9.67
N GLY A 350 27.26 -36.95 -9.00
CA GLY A 350 26.33 -37.92 -9.57
C GLY A 350 25.42 -37.29 -10.64
N LEU A 351 25.61 -37.66 -11.91
CA LEU A 351 24.87 -37.11 -13.04
C LEU A 351 23.83 -38.10 -13.55
N SER A 352 22.56 -37.88 -13.21
CA SER A 352 21.45 -38.75 -13.61
C SER A 352 20.90 -38.42 -15.00
N GLY A 353 21.17 -37.22 -15.53
CA GLY A 353 20.54 -36.64 -16.72
C GLY A 353 19.16 -36.02 -16.47
N GLY A 354 18.78 -35.88 -15.21
CA GLY A 354 17.61 -35.10 -14.76
C GLY A 354 17.97 -33.63 -14.49
N LEU A 355 16.93 -32.78 -14.29
CA LEU A 355 17.12 -31.33 -14.14
C LEU A 355 17.99 -30.96 -12.92
N ASP A 356 17.80 -31.60 -11.77
CA ASP A 356 18.55 -31.27 -10.55
C ASP A 356 20.05 -31.52 -10.69
N SER A 357 20.43 -32.68 -11.23
CA SER A 357 21.83 -32.99 -11.47
C SER A 357 22.46 -32.15 -12.58
N THR A 358 21.66 -31.75 -13.56
CA THR A 358 22.09 -30.81 -14.61
C THR A 358 22.38 -29.43 -14.03
N LEU A 359 21.47 -28.90 -13.20
CA LEU A 359 21.67 -27.61 -12.53
C LEU A 359 22.91 -27.66 -11.62
N ALA A 360 23.08 -28.74 -10.85
CA ALA A 360 24.27 -28.92 -10.01
C ALA A 360 25.56 -28.92 -10.81
N LEU A 361 25.59 -29.56 -11.99
CA LEU A 361 26.76 -29.53 -12.90
C LEU A 361 27.04 -28.11 -13.40
N ILE A 362 26.00 -27.37 -13.85
CA ILE A 362 26.16 -25.99 -14.32
C ILE A 362 26.75 -25.12 -13.20
N VAL A 363 26.24 -25.24 -11.96
CA VAL A 363 26.77 -24.52 -10.80
C VAL A 363 28.24 -24.89 -10.53
N CYS A 364 28.62 -26.17 -10.65
CA CYS A 364 30.00 -26.59 -10.52
C CYS A 364 30.89 -25.96 -11.59
N VAL A 365 30.47 -25.96 -12.85
CA VAL A 365 31.21 -25.34 -13.96
C VAL A 365 31.45 -23.87 -13.70
N HIS A 366 30.40 -23.11 -13.36
CA HIS A 366 30.52 -21.68 -13.04
C HIS A 366 31.46 -21.43 -11.84
N ALA A 367 31.39 -22.25 -10.79
CA ALA A 367 32.26 -22.12 -9.63
C ALA A 367 33.74 -22.38 -9.98
N PHE A 368 34.01 -23.38 -10.83
CA PHE A 368 35.36 -23.69 -11.29
C PHE A 368 35.90 -22.58 -12.19
N ASP A 369 35.11 -22.08 -13.12
CA ASP A 369 35.46 -20.92 -13.95
C ASP A 369 35.82 -19.70 -13.12
N MET A 370 35.03 -19.38 -12.08
CA MET A 370 35.28 -18.26 -11.15
C MET A 370 36.61 -18.39 -10.43
N LEU A 371 37.08 -19.62 -10.15
CA LEU A 371 38.33 -19.90 -9.46
C LEU A 371 39.53 -20.14 -10.41
N GLY A 372 39.26 -20.17 -11.72
CA GLY A 372 40.28 -20.52 -12.71
C GLY A 372 40.77 -21.99 -12.62
N ILE A 373 39.91 -22.87 -12.09
CA ILE A 373 40.18 -24.31 -11.99
C ILE A 373 39.74 -24.99 -13.29
N ASP A 374 40.55 -25.89 -13.81
CA ASP A 374 40.24 -26.64 -15.06
C ASP A 374 38.93 -27.45 -14.85
N ARG A 375 38.00 -27.32 -15.78
CA ARG A 375 36.72 -28.06 -15.77
C ARG A 375 36.90 -29.57 -15.79
N LYS A 376 38.03 -30.08 -16.26
CA LYS A 376 38.44 -31.53 -16.21
C LYS A 376 38.51 -32.07 -14.79
N ASN A 377 38.60 -31.19 -13.80
CA ASN A 377 38.58 -31.56 -12.39
C ASN A 377 37.16 -31.77 -11.85
N ILE A 378 36.13 -31.61 -12.68
CA ILE A 378 34.73 -31.96 -12.36
C ILE A 378 34.50 -33.39 -12.88
N HIS A 379 34.48 -34.36 -11.96
CA HIS A 379 34.26 -35.76 -12.26
C HIS A 379 32.77 -36.11 -12.18
N THR A 380 32.16 -36.33 -13.32
CA THR A 380 30.76 -36.76 -13.39
C THR A 380 30.64 -38.27 -13.35
N VAL A 381 29.78 -38.80 -12.49
CA VAL A 381 29.52 -40.23 -12.34
C VAL A 381 28.07 -40.53 -12.69
N THR A 382 27.83 -41.34 -13.72
CA THR A 382 26.50 -41.83 -14.04
C THR A 382 26.33 -43.29 -13.59
N MET A 383 25.26 -43.59 -12.87
CA MET A 383 24.97 -44.93 -12.33
C MET A 383 23.61 -45.40 -12.86
N PRO A 384 23.58 -45.92 -14.10
CA PRO A 384 22.32 -46.40 -14.67
C PRO A 384 21.79 -47.62 -13.90
N CYS A 385 20.48 -47.61 -13.60
CA CYS A 385 19.79 -48.70 -12.95
C CYS A 385 18.49 -49.07 -13.73
N PHE A 386 17.68 -50.00 -13.20
CA PHE A 386 16.48 -50.51 -13.87
C PHE A 386 15.47 -49.45 -14.29
N GLY A 387 15.38 -48.29 -13.58
CA GLY A 387 14.55 -47.16 -13.91
C GLY A 387 15.14 -46.13 -14.89
N THR A 388 16.40 -46.28 -15.30
CA THR A 388 17.07 -45.33 -16.16
C THR A 388 16.58 -45.44 -17.60
N THR A 389 15.98 -44.37 -18.14
CA THR A 389 15.55 -44.35 -19.54
C THR A 389 16.76 -44.11 -20.49
N LYS A 390 16.62 -44.52 -21.74
CA LYS A 390 17.64 -44.23 -22.77
C LYS A 390 17.92 -42.74 -22.92
N ARG A 391 16.89 -41.91 -22.77
CA ARG A 391 16.96 -40.44 -22.85
C ARG A 391 17.76 -39.82 -21.71
N THR A 392 17.53 -40.23 -20.47
CA THR A 392 18.28 -39.71 -19.32
C THR A 392 19.75 -40.11 -19.35
N LYS A 393 20.06 -41.36 -19.80
CA LYS A 393 21.43 -41.79 -20.00
C LYS A 393 22.16 -40.99 -21.09
N SER A 394 21.48 -40.74 -22.22
CA SER A 394 22.01 -39.92 -23.31
C SER A 394 22.27 -38.47 -22.87
N ASN A 395 21.33 -37.87 -22.12
CA ASN A 395 21.51 -36.52 -21.61
C ASN A 395 22.72 -36.41 -20.67
N ALA A 396 22.92 -37.38 -19.78
CA ALA A 396 24.06 -37.39 -18.86
C ALA A 396 25.41 -37.45 -19.61
N GLN A 397 25.49 -38.27 -20.65
CA GLN A 397 26.70 -38.37 -21.48
C GLN A 397 26.98 -37.07 -22.25
N LEU A 398 25.96 -36.50 -22.93
CA LEU A 398 26.12 -35.26 -23.69
C LEU A 398 26.55 -34.09 -22.80
N LEU A 399 25.98 -33.99 -21.59
CA LEU A 399 26.38 -32.97 -20.62
C LEU A 399 27.81 -33.14 -20.09
N ALA A 400 28.24 -34.38 -19.90
CA ALA A 400 29.61 -34.67 -19.44
C ALA A 400 30.67 -34.40 -20.52
N GLU A 401 30.32 -34.57 -21.81
CA GLU A 401 31.19 -34.32 -22.95
C GLU A 401 31.30 -32.83 -23.33
N ALA A 402 30.26 -32.02 -23.03
CA ALA A 402 30.18 -30.58 -23.29
C ALA A 402 30.95 -29.74 -22.22
#